data_59f66b0f81439042ef96b9a6c5d90a17
#
_entry.id   59f66b0f81439042ef96b9a6c5d90a17
#
_cell.length_a   1.000
_cell.length_b   1.000
_cell.length_c   1.000
_cell.angle_alpha   90.00
_cell.angle_beta   90.00
_cell.angle_gamma   90.00
#
_symmetry.space_group_name_H-M   'P 1'
#
loop_
_entity.id
_entity.type
_entity.pdbx_description
1 polymer ?
#
loop_
_entity_poly.entity_id
_entity_poly.type
_entity_poly.pdbx_seq_one_letter_code
_entity_poly.pdbx_strand_id
1 'polypeptide(L)'
;MGLFPKTVEPLRVFEPRYKQMLDDCVLNDSPFGYVATDPEEEDLDGWSPPSKFGVLSLADDLSEQGANLMFTAHGDARFRIIRVIPAALPAQSFGDIFPTVDDLVESYIDANPDGKLYLRAEVEQLPPLVGNIDNSRWVDFIQSWAEFLVIMDSLLRASGLGLKQVLSILQEDFSIYSESGLWTACQSILTEHGERQDALGSQDANQVISILEESINTKKIQMDFFQSMLDNEE
;
A
#
# COMPACT_ATOMS: atom_id res chain seq x y z
N MET A 1 4.43 4.96 -0.58
CA MET A 1 4.12 3.93 0.42
C MET A 1 2.82 3.25 0.02
N GLY A 2 2.40 2.20 0.66
CA GLY A 2 1.14 1.53 0.36
C GLY A 2 0.76 0.61 1.49
N LEU A 3 -0.51 0.35 1.63
CA LEU A 3 -1.11 -0.37 2.72
C LEU A 3 -0.91 -1.90 2.59
N PHE A 4 -0.65 -2.55 3.71
CA PHE A 4 -0.67 -4.00 3.88
C PHE A 4 -1.64 -4.39 5.01
N PRO A 5 -2.02 -5.68 5.14
CA PRO A 5 -2.82 -6.12 6.29
C PRO A 5 -2.17 -5.74 7.62
N LYS A 6 -2.99 -5.37 8.60
CA LYS A 6 -2.54 -5.00 9.97
C LYS A 6 -1.57 -3.80 10.01
N THR A 7 -1.47 -3.03 8.92
CA THR A 7 -0.73 -1.76 8.89
C THR A 7 -1.68 -0.57 8.76
N VAL A 8 -1.15 0.62 8.93
CA VAL A 8 -1.92 1.86 8.83
C VAL A 8 -1.26 2.81 7.83
N GLU A 9 -2.09 3.62 7.16
CA GLU A 9 -1.64 4.63 6.22
C GLU A 9 -2.49 5.90 6.37
N PRO A 10 -1.88 7.07 6.66
CA PRO A 10 -2.62 8.32 6.65
C PRO A 10 -2.91 8.74 5.20
N LEU A 11 -4.15 9.01 4.89
CA LEU A 11 -4.61 9.36 3.55
C LEU A 11 -5.27 10.73 3.51
N ARG A 12 -5.12 11.40 2.36
CA ARG A 12 -5.79 12.65 2.04
C ARG A 12 -6.59 12.48 0.76
N VAL A 13 -7.87 12.78 0.84
CA VAL A 13 -8.81 12.70 -0.26
C VAL A 13 -9.35 14.09 -0.60
N PHE A 14 -9.31 14.46 -1.88
CA PHE A 14 -9.85 15.71 -2.41
C PHE A 14 -10.75 15.49 -3.62
N GLU A 15 -10.59 14.36 -4.33
CA GLU A 15 -11.38 14.04 -5.51
C GLU A 15 -12.82 13.64 -5.15
N PRO A 16 -13.85 14.12 -5.90
CA PRO A 16 -15.25 13.81 -5.66
C PRO A 16 -15.54 12.31 -5.56
N ARG A 17 -14.93 11.50 -6.44
CA ARG A 17 -15.11 10.05 -6.46
C ARG A 17 -14.73 9.38 -5.15
N TYR A 18 -13.61 9.77 -4.57
CA TYR A 18 -13.16 9.19 -3.30
C TYR A 18 -13.93 9.74 -2.10
N LYS A 19 -14.45 10.98 -2.18
CA LYS A 19 -15.38 11.50 -1.16
C LYS A 19 -16.66 10.69 -1.14
N GLN A 20 -17.27 10.43 -2.31
CA GLN A 20 -18.46 9.57 -2.40
C GLN A 20 -18.17 8.16 -1.89
N MET A 21 -17.00 7.58 -2.23
CA MET A 21 -16.61 6.27 -1.72
C MET A 21 -16.53 6.25 -0.19
N LEU A 22 -15.89 7.26 0.41
CA LEU A 22 -15.79 7.33 1.88
C LEU A 22 -17.15 7.50 2.54
N ASP A 23 -18.02 8.36 2.00
CA ASP A 23 -19.38 8.53 2.50
C ASP A 23 -20.16 7.22 2.45
N ASP A 24 -20.10 6.51 1.32
CA ASP A 24 -20.74 5.20 1.17
C ASP A 24 -20.20 4.18 2.17
N CYS A 25 -18.88 4.15 2.41
CA CYS A 25 -18.26 3.21 3.34
C CYS A 25 -18.60 3.52 4.79
N VAL A 26 -18.54 4.80 5.19
CA VAL A 26 -18.87 5.24 6.56
C VAL A 26 -20.35 5.04 6.87
N LEU A 27 -21.24 5.39 5.94
CA LEU A 27 -22.69 5.22 6.12
C LEU A 27 -23.12 3.75 6.25
N ASN A 28 -22.39 2.82 5.63
CA ASN A 28 -22.72 1.41 5.62
C ASN A 28 -21.84 0.55 6.53
N ASP A 29 -20.94 1.16 7.30
CA ASP A 29 -19.94 0.46 8.14
C ASP A 29 -19.21 -0.63 7.33
N SER A 30 -18.78 -0.27 6.13
CA SER A 30 -18.19 -1.20 5.17
C SER A 30 -16.75 -0.81 4.81
N PRO A 31 -15.88 -1.80 4.54
CA PRO A 31 -14.52 -1.51 4.10
C PRO A 31 -14.51 -1.01 2.66
N PHE A 32 -13.47 -0.23 2.33
CA PHE A 32 -13.09 0.07 0.95
C PHE A 32 -11.87 -0.78 0.53
N GLY A 33 -11.68 -0.94 -0.78
CA GLY A 33 -10.50 -1.61 -1.32
C GLY A 33 -9.35 -0.62 -1.54
N TYR A 34 -8.21 -0.83 -0.87
CA TYR A 34 -6.97 -0.13 -1.17
C TYR A 34 -6.17 -0.93 -2.19
N VAL A 35 -5.97 -0.37 -3.38
CA VAL A 35 -5.33 -1.06 -4.52
C VAL A 35 -4.36 -0.11 -5.21
N ALA A 36 -3.18 -0.60 -5.56
CA ALA A 36 -2.26 0.13 -6.42
C ALA A 36 -2.76 0.15 -7.88
N THR A 37 -2.33 1.14 -8.64
CA THR A 37 -2.49 1.14 -10.10
C THR A 37 -1.61 0.07 -10.72
N ASP A 38 -2.12 -0.66 -11.70
CA ASP A 38 -1.33 -1.57 -12.52
C ASP A 38 -0.67 -0.77 -13.67
N PRO A 39 0.67 -0.69 -13.73
CA PRO A 39 1.35 0.09 -14.75
C PRO A 39 1.40 -0.59 -16.13
N GLU A 40 1.03 -1.87 -16.23
CA GLU A 40 1.11 -2.68 -17.46
C GLU A 40 -0.24 -2.82 -18.16
N GLU A 41 -1.34 -2.48 -17.47
CA GLU A 41 -2.69 -2.59 -18.01
C GLU A 41 -3.17 -1.28 -18.64
N GLU A 42 -4.09 -1.38 -19.62
CA GLU A 42 -4.69 -0.22 -20.28
C GLU A 42 -5.70 0.51 -19.39
N ASP A 43 -5.82 1.82 -19.59
CA ASP A 43 -6.79 2.64 -18.87
C ASP A 43 -8.24 2.17 -19.08
N LEU A 44 -9.02 2.20 -18.01
CA LEU A 44 -10.45 1.90 -18.02
C LEU A 44 -11.25 3.21 -18.19
N ASP A 45 -11.61 3.57 -19.42
CA ASP A 45 -12.28 4.84 -19.73
C ASP A 45 -11.56 6.08 -19.15
N GLY A 46 -10.23 6.06 -19.21
CA GLY A 46 -9.36 7.09 -18.65
C GLY A 46 -9.08 6.96 -17.15
N TRP A 47 -9.61 5.94 -16.48
CA TRP A 47 -9.25 5.60 -15.12
C TRP A 47 -8.08 4.62 -15.08
N SER A 48 -7.12 4.88 -14.20
CA SER A 48 -6.01 3.95 -13.97
C SER A 48 -6.52 2.58 -13.55
N PRO A 49 -6.07 1.49 -14.19
CA PRO A 49 -6.49 0.14 -13.89
C PRO A 49 -6.00 -0.28 -12.50
N PRO A 50 -6.82 -0.97 -11.69
CA PRO A 50 -6.37 -1.48 -10.41
C PRO A 50 -5.55 -2.75 -10.59
N SER A 51 -4.51 -2.92 -9.79
CA SER A 51 -3.74 -4.16 -9.70
C SER A 51 -4.59 -5.33 -9.22
N LYS A 52 -4.08 -6.53 -9.44
CA LYS A 52 -4.78 -7.79 -9.14
C LYS A 52 -5.08 -8.00 -7.66
N PHE A 53 -4.15 -7.62 -6.78
CA PHE A 53 -4.27 -7.80 -5.34
C PHE A 53 -4.35 -6.46 -4.61
N GLY A 54 -5.16 -6.41 -3.56
CA GLY A 54 -5.31 -5.25 -2.71
C GLY A 54 -5.62 -5.63 -1.26
N VAL A 55 -5.92 -4.61 -0.46
CA VAL A 55 -6.21 -4.73 0.97
C VAL A 55 -7.57 -4.10 1.28
N LEU A 56 -8.47 -4.85 1.89
CA LEU A 56 -9.68 -4.31 2.49
C LEU A 56 -9.29 -3.41 3.66
N SER A 57 -9.86 -2.22 3.72
CA SER A 57 -9.43 -1.17 4.63
C SER A 57 -10.61 -0.46 5.26
N LEU A 58 -10.50 -0.16 6.55
CA LEU A 58 -11.44 0.69 7.27
C LEU A 58 -10.86 2.10 7.38
N ALA A 59 -11.72 3.10 7.27
CA ALA A 59 -11.36 4.50 7.47
C ALA A 59 -11.65 4.89 8.93
N ASP A 60 -10.66 5.50 9.58
CA ASP A 60 -10.77 6.01 10.95
C ASP A 60 -10.23 7.43 11.04
N ASP A 61 -10.51 8.14 12.15
CA ASP A 61 -10.01 9.48 12.40
C ASP A 61 -10.34 10.52 11.30
N LEU A 62 -11.55 10.43 10.71
CA LEU A 62 -11.95 11.34 9.65
C LEU A 62 -11.99 12.79 10.15
N SER A 63 -11.33 13.67 9.41
CA SER A 63 -11.31 15.12 9.67
C SER A 63 -11.31 15.92 8.39
N GLU A 64 -12.03 17.05 8.39
CA GLU A 64 -12.06 17.97 7.27
C GLU A 64 -10.96 19.03 7.40
N GLN A 65 -10.19 19.24 6.32
CA GLN A 65 -9.20 20.31 6.22
C GLN A 65 -9.42 21.08 4.92
N GLY A 66 -10.25 22.10 4.98
CA GLY A 66 -10.71 22.83 3.80
C GLY A 66 -11.48 21.92 2.85
N ALA A 67 -11.04 21.80 1.61
CA ALA A 67 -11.65 20.89 0.62
C ALA A 67 -11.19 19.43 0.73
N ASN A 68 -10.27 19.12 1.65
CA ASN A 68 -9.69 17.79 1.80
C ASN A 68 -10.35 17.03 2.95
N LEU A 69 -10.50 15.72 2.79
CA LEU A 69 -10.78 14.78 3.87
C LEU A 69 -9.48 14.07 4.23
N MET A 70 -9.12 14.11 5.51
CA MET A 70 -7.98 13.38 6.07
C MET A 70 -8.51 12.22 6.89
N PHE A 71 -7.90 11.06 6.78
CA PHE A 71 -8.26 9.89 7.57
C PHE A 71 -7.10 8.91 7.65
N THR A 72 -7.20 7.96 8.56
CA THR A 72 -6.27 6.83 8.66
C THR A 72 -6.91 5.59 8.07
N ALA A 73 -6.27 4.98 7.08
CA ALA A 73 -6.67 3.70 6.54
C ALA A 73 -6.04 2.58 7.39
N HIS A 74 -6.86 1.66 7.89
CA HIS A 74 -6.44 0.47 8.60
C HIS A 74 -6.59 -0.74 7.70
N GLY A 75 -5.48 -1.36 7.32
CA GLY A 75 -5.48 -2.58 6.51
C GLY A 75 -5.98 -3.78 7.32
N ASP A 76 -6.99 -4.48 6.80
CA ASP A 76 -7.59 -5.65 7.43
C ASP A 76 -7.18 -6.94 6.70
N ALA A 77 -7.79 -7.24 5.59
CA ALA A 77 -7.62 -8.49 4.87
C ALA A 77 -7.18 -8.25 3.42
N ARG A 78 -6.42 -9.19 2.88
CA ARG A 78 -6.04 -9.20 1.47
C ARG A 78 -7.20 -9.68 0.62
N PHE A 79 -7.28 -9.16 -0.60
CA PHE A 79 -8.21 -9.67 -1.61
C PHE A 79 -7.57 -9.77 -3.00
N ARG A 80 -8.21 -10.57 -3.85
CA ARG A 80 -7.96 -10.62 -5.28
C ARG A 80 -9.15 -10.05 -6.02
N ILE A 81 -8.92 -9.18 -7.00
CA ILE A 81 -9.97 -8.69 -7.90
C ILE A 81 -10.35 -9.81 -8.86
N ILE A 82 -11.65 -10.09 -8.95
CA ILE A 82 -12.25 -11.03 -9.90
C ILE A 82 -12.76 -10.27 -11.13
N ARG A 83 -13.42 -9.13 -10.89
CA ARG A 83 -13.98 -8.29 -11.95
C ARG A 83 -14.07 -6.85 -11.50
N VAL A 84 -13.63 -5.92 -12.33
CA VAL A 84 -13.80 -4.48 -12.13
C VAL A 84 -15.20 -4.07 -12.62
N ILE A 85 -15.87 -3.23 -11.85
CA ILE A 85 -17.13 -2.58 -12.20
C ILE A 85 -16.80 -1.11 -12.45
N PRO A 86 -17.01 -0.61 -13.68
CA PRO A 86 -16.62 0.74 -14.06
C PRO A 86 -17.35 1.82 -13.24
N ALA A 87 -16.77 3.00 -13.19
CA ALA A 87 -17.43 4.20 -12.68
C ALA A 87 -18.58 4.59 -13.61
N ALA A 88 -19.55 5.34 -13.09
CA ALA A 88 -20.71 5.81 -13.85
C ALA A 88 -20.36 6.83 -14.93
N LEU A 89 -19.26 7.58 -14.73
CA LEU A 89 -18.75 8.58 -15.65
C LEU A 89 -17.30 8.27 -16.02
N PRO A 90 -16.87 8.59 -17.25
CA PRO A 90 -15.48 8.50 -17.64
C PRO A 90 -14.61 9.55 -16.92
N ALA A 91 -13.30 9.32 -16.85
CA ALA A 91 -12.38 10.22 -16.13
C ALA A 91 -12.45 11.67 -16.64
N GLN A 92 -12.68 11.88 -17.92
CA GLN A 92 -12.78 13.21 -18.55
C GLN A 92 -13.90 14.07 -17.97
N SER A 93 -14.93 13.46 -17.38
CA SER A 93 -16.06 14.18 -16.74
C SER A 93 -15.63 14.98 -15.51
N PHE A 94 -14.47 14.68 -14.91
CA PHE A 94 -13.98 15.33 -13.70
C PHE A 94 -13.19 16.61 -13.99
N GLY A 95 -12.59 16.77 -15.19
CA GLY A 95 -11.88 17.98 -15.63
C GLY A 95 -10.77 18.49 -14.68
N ASP A 96 -10.26 19.68 -14.99
CA ASP A 96 -9.22 20.34 -14.17
C ASP A 96 -9.79 21.02 -12.90
N ILE A 97 -11.06 21.42 -12.94
CA ILE A 97 -11.81 21.97 -11.81
C ILE A 97 -12.78 20.90 -11.37
N PHE A 98 -12.54 20.29 -10.23
CA PHE A 98 -13.41 19.24 -9.72
C PHE A 98 -14.80 19.80 -9.42
N PRO A 99 -15.85 19.34 -10.13
CA PRO A 99 -17.23 19.66 -9.78
C PRO A 99 -17.57 19.08 -8.40
N THR A 100 -18.67 19.52 -7.83
CA THR A 100 -19.15 18.93 -6.56
C THR A 100 -19.64 17.50 -6.79
N VAL A 101 -19.70 16.71 -5.72
CA VAL A 101 -20.29 15.36 -5.81
C VAL A 101 -21.73 15.43 -6.30
N ASP A 102 -22.51 16.41 -5.84
CA ASP A 102 -23.93 16.60 -6.22
C ASP A 102 -24.06 16.88 -7.72
N ASP A 103 -23.24 17.77 -8.30
CA ASP A 103 -23.25 18.08 -9.74
C ASP A 103 -22.95 16.84 -10.58
N LEU A 104 -22.01 16.01 -10.13
CA LEU A 104 -21.66 14.77 -10.83
C LEU A 104 -22.75 13.71 -10.68
N VAL A 105 -23.34 13.56 -9.49
CA VAL A 105 -24.47 12.64 -9.26
C VAL A 105 -25.65 13.02 -10.13
N GLU A 106 -25.99 14.30 -10.22
CA GLU A 106 -27.08 14.79 -11.08
C GLU A 106 -26.82 14.45 -12.55
N SER A 107 -25.56 14.55 -13.01
CA SER A 107 -25.20 14.27 -14.39
C SER A 107 -25.31 12.80 -14.82
N TYR A 108 -25.23 11.83 -13.91
CA TYR A 108 -25.30 10.41 -14.26
C TYR A 108 -26.55 9.66 -13.79
N ILE A 109 -27.39 10.28 -12.95
CA ILE A 109 -28.50 9.58 -12.29
C ILE A 109 -29.51 9.01 -13.29
N ASP A 110 -29.77 9.71 -14.39
CA ASP A 110 -30.70 9.29 -15.42
C ASP A 110 -30.14 8.13 -16.29
N ALA A 111 -28.82 8.10 -16.47
CA ALA A 111 -28.17 7.10 -17.34
C ALA A 111 -27.81 5.81 -16.57
N ASN A 112 -27.45 5.94 -15.30
CA ASN A 112 -27.03 4.81 -14.46
C ASN A 112 -27.33 5.12 -12.97
N PRO A 113 -28.60 5.01 -12.51
CA PRO A 113 -29.01 5.38 -11.15
C PRO A 113 -28.31 4.57 -10.06
N ASP A 114 -27.85 3.34 -10.36
CA ASP A 114 -27.09 2.48 -9.45
C ASP A 114 -25.57 2.69 -9.59
N GLY A 115 -25.15 3.60 -10.44
CA GLY A 115 -23.75 3.91 -10.69
C GLY A 115 -23.11 4.61 -9.49
N LYS A 116 -21.76 4.60 -9.49
CA LYS A 116 -20.93 5.35 -8.52
C LYS A 116 -19.84 6.09 -9.26
N LEU A 117 -19.38 7.21 -8.71
CA LEU A 117 -18.29 8.00 -9.31
C LEU A 117 -16.92 7.28 -9.25
N TYR A 118 -16.81 6.24 -8.46
CA TYR A 118 -15.58 5.46 -8.26
C TYR A 118 -15.69 4.05 -8.85
N LEU A 119 -14.54 3.47 -9.15
CA LEU A 119 -14.44 2.07 -9.55
C LEU A 119 -14.84 1.16 -8.38
N ARG A 120 -15.60 0.13 -8.69
CA ARG A 120 -15.94 -0.95 -7.76
C ARG A 120 -15.40 -2.26 -8.28
N ALA A 121 -15.30 -3.27 -7.45
CA ALA A 121 -14.87 -4.59 -7.87
C ALA A 121 -15.63 -5.71 -7.15
N GLU A 122 -15.82 -6.81 -7.84
CA GLU A 122 -16.07 -8.10 -7.20
C GLU A 122 -14.73 -8.68 -6.78
N VAL A 123 -14.61 -9.04 -5.52
CA VAL A 123 -13.36 -9.50 -4.95
C VAL A 123 -13.52 -10.83 -4.24
N GLU A 124 -12.46 -11.59 -4.21
CA GLU A 124 -12.31 -12.78 -3.38
C GLU A 124 -11.35 -12.43 -2.24
N GLN A 125 -11.83 -12.51 -1.02
CA GLN A 125 -10.97 -12.34 0.16
C GLN A 125 -10.00 -13.51 0.25
N LEU A 126 -8.71 -13.21 0.40
CA LEU A 126 -7.69 -14.23 0.56
C LEU A 126 -7.60 -14.67 2.03
N PRO A 127 -7.31 -15.95 2.28
CA PRO A 127 -7.12 -16.45 3.62
C PRO A 127 -5.88 -15.81 4.28
N PRO A 128 -5.78 -15.80 5.62
CA PRO A 128 -4.54 -15.48 6.32
C PRO A 128 -3.37 -16.30 5.79
N LEU A 129 -2.15 -15.78 5.95
CA LEU A 129 -0.96 -16.53 5.56
C LEU A 129 -0.88 -17.86 6.35
N VAL A 130 -0.54 -18.92 5.64
CA VAL A 130 -0.19 -20.18 6.29
C VAL A 130 1.31 -20.21 6.64
N GLY A 131 1.70 -21.20 7.46
CA GLY A 131 3.08 -21.38 7.86
C GLY A 131 3.50 -20.46 9.00
N ASN A 132 4.68 -20.72 9.51
CA ASN A 132 5.34 -19.94 10.54
C ASN A 132 6.80 -19.76 10.14
N ILE A 133 7.36 -18.59 10.39
CA ILE A 133 8.77 -18.33 10.13
C ILE A 133 9.57 -18.81 11.33
N ASP A 134 10.60 -19.62 11.07
CA ASP A 134 11.52 -20.05 12.12
C ASP A 134 12.17 -18.85 12.81
N ASN A 135 12.32 -18.94 14.13
CA ASN A 135 12.83 -17.82 14.92
C ASN A 135 14.28 -17.44 14.51
N SER A 136 15.10 -18.39 14.13
CA SER A 136 16.46 -18.08 13.66
C SER A 136 16.41 -17.29 12.35
N ARG A 137 15.59 -17.70 11.38
CA ARG A 137 15.40 -16.96 10.13
C ARG A 137 14.86 -15.56 10.36
N TRP A 138 13.90 -15.41 11.29
CA TRP A 138 13.35 -14.10 11.62
C TRP A 138 14.41 -13.17 12.21
N VAL A 139 15.24 -13.67 13.14
CA VAL A 139 16.34 -12.90 13.72
C VAL A 139 17.37 -12.49 12.67
N ASP A 140 17.75 -13.40 11.75
CA ASP A 140 18.67 -13.11 10.66
C ASP A 140 18.08 -12.06 9.70
N PHE A 141 16.78 -12.13 9.41
CA PHE A 141 16.08 -11.14 8.62
C PHE A 141 16.09 -9.75 9.30
N ILE A 142 15.78 -9.66 10.60
CA ILE A 142 15.82 -8.40 11.35
C ILE A 142 17.24 -7.79 11.36
N GLN A 143 18.27 -8.63 11.49
CA GLN A 143 19.67 -8.19 11.36
C GLN A 143 19.93 -7.58 9.96
N SER A 144 19.51 -8.26 8.90
CA SER A 144 19.68 -7.80 7.51
C SER A 144 18.90 -6.50 7.24
N TRP A 145 17.69 -6.37 7.80
CA TRP A 145 16.90 -5.16 7.70
C TRP A 145 17.57 -3.99 8.42
N ALA A 146 18.09 -4.20 9.64
CA ALA A 146 18.85 -3.18 10.37
C ALA A 146 20.07 -2.68 9.58
N GLU A 147 20.84 -3.59 8.99
CA GLU A 147 21.97 -3.24 8.14
C GLU A 147 21.56 -2.38 6.94
N PHE A 148 20.47 -2.76 6.26
CA PHE A 148 19.89 -1.98 5.16
C PHE A 148 19.51 -0.57 5.60
N LEU A 149 18.84 -0.42 6.75
CA LEU A 149 18.45 0.89 7.28
C LEU A 149 19.67 1.77 7.61
N VAL A 150 20.76 1.19 8.13
CA VAL A 150 21.99 1.93 8.40
C VAL A 150 22.64 2.42 7.11
N ILE A 151 22.68 1.58 6.06
CA ILE A 151 23.18 1.99 4.76
C ILE A 151 22.35 3.16 4.20
N MET A 152 21.02 3.04 4.25
CA MET A 152 20.10 4.11 3.82
C MET A 152 20.34 5.40 4.60
N ASP A 153 20.42 5.33 5.92
CA ASP A 153 20.67 6.49 6.79
C ASP A 153 22.00 7.18 6.46
N SER A 154 23.04 6.39 6.21
CA SER A 154 24.37 6.91 5.83
C SER A 154 24.34 7.65 4.49
N LEU A 155 23.68 7.07 3.47
CA LEU A 155 23.54 7.70 2.15
C LEU A 155 22.73 8.99 2.20
N LEU A 156 21.66 9.02 2.98
CA LEU A 156 20.81 10.19 3.14
C LEU A 156 21.38 11.22 4.11
N ARG A 157 22.48 10.91 4.82
CA ARG A 157 23.07 11.74 5.89
C ARG A 157 22.02 12.19 6.90
N ALA A 158 21.09 11.30 7.23
CA ALA A 158 19.91 11.65 8.01
C ALA A 158 20.19 11.73 9.51
N SER A 159 20.22 10.60 10.22
CA SER A 159 20.29 10.58 11.69
C SER A 159 21.66 10.18 12.25
N GLY A 160 22.48 9.49 11.47
CA GLY A 160 23.77 8.95 11.89
C GLY A 160 23.68 7.81 12.90
N LEU A 161 22.55 7.09 12.90
CA LEU A 161 22.32 5.95 13.78
C LEU A 161 23.22 4.77 13.41
N GLY A 162 23.90 4.22 14.41
CA GLY A 162 24.70 3.02 14.23
C GLY A 162 23.86 1.74 14.31
N LEU A 163 24.42 0.63 13.75
CA LEU A 163 23.73 -0.68 13.67
C LEU A 163 23.16 -1.15 15.01
N LYS A 164 23.87 -0.96 16.13
CA LYS A 164 23.39 -1.38 17.46
C LYS A 164 22.12 -0.63 17.89
N GLN A 165 22.03 0.66 17.53
CA GLN A 165 20.86 1.49 17.87
C GLN A 165 19.66 1.09 17.03
N VAL A 166 19.85 0.91 15.71
CA VAL A 166 18.79 0.45 14.80
C VAL A 166 18.28 -0.93 15.20
N LEU A 167 19.20 -1.87 15.51
CA LEU A 167 18.83 -3.19 15.99
C LEU A 167 18.03 -3.14 17.29
N SER A 168 18.43 -2.28 18.25
CA SER A 168 17.67 -2.13 19.49
C SER A 168 16.24 -1.65 19.24
N ILE A 169 16.06 -0.69 18.34
CA ILE A 169 14.73 -0.19 17.96
C ILE A 169 13.89 -1.30 17.32
N LEU A 170 14.44 -2.00 16.31
CA LEU A 170 13.72 -3.08 15.66
C LEU A 170 13.39 -4.24 16.60
N GLN A 171 14.27 -4.55 17.56
CA GLN A 171 14.04 -5.63 18.51
C GLN A 171 12.98 -5.31 19.57
N GLU A 172 12.68 -4.05 19.84
CA GLU A 172 11.56 -3.69 20.70
C GLU A 172 10.22 -4.16 20.10
N ASP A 173 10.03 -3.97 18.79
CA ASP A 173 8.77 -4.26 18.12
C ASP A 173 8.74 -5.62 17.40
N PHE A 174 9.91 -6.13 17.00
CA PHE A 174 10.03 -7.30 16.11
C PHE A 174 10.92 -8.43 16.67
N SER A 175 11.07 -8.54 17.99
CA SER A 175 11.90 -9.58 18.62
C SER A 175 11.46 -11.01 18.33
N ILE A 176 10.16 -11.21 18.09
CA ILE A 176 9.55 -12.50 17.76
C ILE A 176 8.71 -12.32 16.51
N TYR A 177 8.72 -13.33 15.65
CA TYR A 177 7.87 -13.33 14.46
C TYR A 177 6.39 -13.11 14.82
N SER A 178 5.76 -12.20 14.10
CA SER A 178 4.33 -12.01 14.06
C SER A 178 3.89 -11.65 12.64
N GLU A 179 2.68 -12.05 12.27
CA GLU A 179 2.14 -11.68 10.96
C GLU A 179 2.04 -10.16 10.78
N SER A 180 1.72 -9.43 11.84
CA SER A 180 1.72 -7.96 11.84
C SER A 180 3.12 -7.39 11.59
N GLY A 181 4.15 -7.95 12.24
CA GLY A 181 5.54 -7.55 12.02
C GLY A 181 6.00 -7.81 10.59
N LEU A 182 5.61 -8.95 10.00
CA LEU A 182 5.91 -9.30 8.61
C LEU A 182 5.29 -8.28 7.64
N TRP A 183 4.02 -7.91 7.83
CA TRP A 183 3.34 -6.92 6.98
C TRP A 183 3.89 -5.50 7.17
N THR A 184 4.30 -5.14 8.39
CA THR A 184 5.00 -3.88 8.66
C THR A 184 6.34 -3.82 7.93
N ALA A 185 7.09 -4.93 7.90
CA ALA A 185 8.31 -5.02 7.10
C ALA A 185 8.01 -4.86 5.60
N CYS A 186 6.95 -5.50 5.08
CA CYS A 186 6.52 -5.32 3.69
C CYS A 186 6.23 -3.84 3.36
N GLN A 187 5.49 -3.15 4.23
CA GLN A 187 5.17 -1.73 4.04
C GLN A 187 6.44 -0.86 4.00
N SER A 188 7.43 -1.18 4.81
CA SER A 188 8.66 -0.40 4.95
C SER A 188 9.70 -0.69 3.85
N ILE A 189 9.78 -1.92 3.38
CA ILE A 189 10.85 -2.39 2.51
C ILE A 189 10.43 -2.43 1.04
N LEU A 190 9.21 -2.95 0.75
CA LEU A 190 8.78 -3.18 -0.63
C LEU A 190 8.33 -1.87 -1.29
N THR A 191 9.10 -1.40 -2.25
CA THR A 191 8.81 -0.18 -3.00
C THR A 191 8.33 -0.46 -4.42
N GLU A 192 8.79 -1.56 -4.99
CA GLU A 192 8.46 -1.94 -6.36
C GLU A 192 7.06 -2.56 -6.45
N HIS A 193 6.35 -2.23 -7.54
CA HIS A 193 4.99 -2.69 -7.78
C HIS A 193 4.90 -4.23 -7.76
N GLY A 194 5.77 -4.91 -8.52
CA GLY A 194 5.79 -6.37 -8.62
C GLY A 194 6.01 -7.05 -7.27
N GLU A 195 7.03 -6.62 -6.50
CA GLU A 195 7.31 -7.16 -5.16
C GLU A 195 6.08 -7.07 -4.23
N ARG A 196 5.35 -5.94 -4.30
CA ARG A 196 4.16 -5.73 -3.48
C ARG A 196 3.02 -6.64 -3.89
N GLN A 197 2.79 -6.82 -5.20
CA GLN A 197 1.76 -7.71 -5.73
C GLN A 197 2.09 -9.18 -5.40
N ASP A 198 3.35 -9.58 -5.49
CA ASP A 198 3.81 -10.92 -5.13
C ASP A 198 3.62 -11.20 -3.64
N ALA A 199 3.95 -10.24 -2.77
CA ALA A 199 3.73 -10.37 -1.33
C ALA A 199 2.24 -10.46 -0.98
N LEU A 200 1.38 -9.60 -1.56
CA LEU A 200 -0.07 -9.64 -1.34
C LEU A 200 -0.71 -10.92 -1.89
N GLY A 201 -0.21 -11.46 -3.00
CA GLY A 201 -0.68 -12.71 -3.62
C GLY A 201 -0.17 -13.99 -2.97
N SER A 202 0.86 -13.91 -2.13
CA SER A 202 1.46 -15.07 -1.45
C SER A 202 0.48 -15.74 -0.48
N GLN A 203 0.58 -17.04 -0.34
CA GLN A 203 -0.25 -17.82 0.59
C GLN A 203 0.52 -18.25 1.85
N ASP A 204 1.85 -18.22 1.82
CA ASP A 204 2.72 -18.70 2.89
C ASP A 204 3.65 -17.57 3.39
N ALA A 205 3.77 -17.44 4.70
CA ALA A 205 4.64 -16.48 5.36
C ALA A 205 6.12 -16.63 4.93
N ASN A 206 6.57 -17.86 4.65
CA ASN A 206 7.92 -18.12 4.16
C ASN A 206 8.17 -17.61 2.74
N GLN A 207 7.15 -17.51 1.90
CA GLN A 207 7.26 -16.85 0.59
C GLN A 207 7.41 -15.35 0.77
N VAL A 208 6.61 -14.74 1.64
CA VAL A 208 6.67 -13.29 1.90
C VAL A 208 8.03 -12.87 2.46
N ILE A 209 8.58 -13.61 3.43
CA ILE A 209 9.91 -13.26 3.96
C ILE A 209 11.02 -13.47 2.91
N SER A 210 10.90 -14.44 2.00
CA SER A 210 11.85 -14.61 0.89
C SER A 210 11.83 -13.40 -0.05
N ILE A 211 10.65 -12.84 -0.36
CA ILE A 211 10.53 -11.61 -1.16
C ILE A 211 11.22 -10.44 -0.45
N LEU A 212 11.03 -10.31 0.87
CA LEU A 212 11.69 -9.26 1.65
C LEU A 212 13.21 -9.40 1.67
N GLU A 213 13.74 -10.62 1.89
CA GLU A 213 15.16 -10.93 1.87
C GLU A 213 15.79 -10.59 0.51
N GLU A 214 15.13 -10.97 -0.59
CA GLU A 214 15.58 -10.68 -1.95
C GLU A 214 15.57 -9.18 -2.24
N SER A 215 14.49 -8.47 -1.87
CA SER A 215 14.37 -7.03 -2.02
C SER A 215 15.47 -6.28 -1.27
N ILE A 216 15.75 -6.64 -0.01
CA ILE A 216 16.86 -6.05 0.76
C ILE A 216 18.20 -6.28 0.07
N ASN A 217 18.48 -7.53 -0.35
CA ASN A 217 19.73 -7.86 -1.00
C ASN A 217 19.93 -7.09 -2.30
N THR A 218 18.91 -7.01 -3.14
CA THR A 218 18.94 -6.23 -4.39
C THR A 218 19.22 -4.75 -4.12
N LYS A 219 18.52 -4.16 -3.14
CA LYS A 219 18.72 -2.76 -2.77
C LYS A 219 20.11 -2.49 -2.18
N LYS A 220 20.64 -3.39 -1.34
CA LYS A 220 22.01 -3.27 -0.84
C LYS A 220 23.03 -3.24 -1.98
N ILE A 221 22.92 -4.15 -2.96
CA ILE A 221 23.81 -4.19 -4.13
C ILE A 221 23.74 -2.89 -4.93
N GLN A 222 22.52 -2.37 -5.16
CA GLN A 222 22.34 -1.10 -5.87
C GLN A 222 23.00 0.07 -5.13
N MET A 223 22.86 0.12 -3.80
CA MET A 223 23.47 1.18 -2.98
C MET A 223 24.99 1.13 -2.97
N ASP A 224 25.57 -0.07 -2.83
CA ASP A 224 27.03 -0.25 -2.90
C ASP A 224 27.57 0.21 -4.25
N PHE A 225 26.85 -0.08 -5.33
CA PHE A 225 27.20 0.39 -6.67
C PHE A 225 27.16 1.93 -6.76
N PHE A 226 26.09 2.58 -6.26
CA PHE A 226 26.00 4.03 -6.24
C PHE A 226 27.12 4.67 -5.41
N GLN A 227 27.42 4.12 -4.25
CA GLN A 227 28.49 4.63 -3.41
C GLN A 227 29.86 4.54 -4.10
N SER A 228 30.13 3.43 -4.78
CA SER A 228 31.38 3.25 -5.54
C SER A 228 31.53 4.22 -6.72
N MET A 229 30.43 4.67 -7.31
CA MET A 229 30.45 5.69 -8.36
C MET A 229 30.78 7.08 -7.80
N LEU A 230 30.19 7.44 -6.65
CA LEU A 230 30.47 8.71 -5.98
C LEU A 230 31.93 8.84 -5.52
N ASP A 231 32.49 7.76 -4.97
CA ASP A 231 33.88 7.70 -4.51
C ASP A 231 34.90 7.81 -5.66
N ASN A 232 34.49 7.50 -6.91
CA ASN A 232 35.36 7.61 -8.09
C ASN A 232 35.31 8.99 -8.79
N GLU A 233 34.38 9.85 -8.40
CA GLU A 233 34.23 11.22 -8.93
C GLU A 233 34.95 12.28 -8.06
N GLU A 234 35.44 11.90 -6.85
CA GLU A 234 36.30 12.74 -5.99
C GLU A 234 37.78 12.46 -6.26
#